data_2136956cf3da2b1f4ff31fdec706fd21
#
_entry.id   2136956cf3da2b1f4ff31fdec706fd21
#
_cell.length_a   1.000
_cell.length_b   1.000
_cell.length_c   1.000
_cell.angle_alpha   90.00
_cell.angle_beta   90.00
_cell.angle_gamma   90.00
#
_symmetry.space_group_name_H-M   'P 1'
#
loop_
_entity.id
_entity.type
_entity.pdbx_description
1 polymer ?
#
loop_
_entity_poly.entity_id
_entity_poly.type
_entity_poly.pdbx_seq_one_letter_code
_entity_poly.pdbx_strand_id
1 'polypeptide(L)'
;MNEMIVLLKNKGYNYISLSVQKANYAVNMYLKLGFRIVKETKDEFIMVNELNKEISNYQRFLSGEYCNYLDTEVLAMINRTKDYLCVLNDIKTVEYERKEILSKMLGSIGNHSSVGQNFTCQCGKHIFIGEQTIINNNCTMMDENLIHIGNRVLIAPNVQFYTATHPINFEERFVRNWEEDSRKLFFRTKALPITVEDNVWIGGGSIILAGITIGKGSVIGAGSVVTKSIPADCIAVGNPCKVIKWLNPQYRLLPLEEKDIPEMQELFRSTVLHVNIRHYTKEEVEDWASCGDSVEHLKELLSHNHFIGAFDKANHMVGFSSMNKDGYLHSMFVHKDWQGKGVATQLLSEVERIAKQLGVVEITSEVSLTARPFFEKKGYEIVKIQKYRANKLELTNFIMRRKFL
;
A
#
# COMPACT_ATOMS: atom_id res chain seq x y z
N MET A 1 22.38 8.22 12.62
CA MET A 1 21.37 9.28 12.89
C MET A 1 20.26 8.82 13.83
N ASN A 2 19.61 7.67 13.63
CA ASN A 2 18.58 7.16 14.55
C ASN A 2 19.09 6.99 15.99
N GLU A 3 20.27 6.43 16.18
CA GLU A 3 20.87 6.27 17.51
C GLU A 3 21.14 7.62 18.20
N MET A 4 21.55 8.63 17.43
CA MET A 4 21.75 9.99 17.94
C MET A 4 20.43 10.65 18.33
N ILE A 5 19.38 10.45 17.56
CA ILE A 5 18.03 10.92 17.87
C ILE A 5 17.56 10.30 19.18
N VAL A 6 17.69 8.98 19.34
CA VAL A 6 17.34 8.27 20.57
C VAL A 6 18.18 8.76 21.77
N LEU A 7 19.47 8.95 21.59
CA LEU A 7 20.37 9.45 22.62
C LEU A 7 19.98 10.84 23.10
N LEU A 8 19.66 11.75 22.18
CA LEU A 8 19.24 13.12 22.50
C LEU A 8 17.86 13.16 23.16
N LYS A 9 16.93 12.32 22.74
CA LYS A 9 15.64 12.10 23.42
C LYS A 9 15.85 11.69 24.88
N ASN A 10 16.69 10.67 25.10
CA ASN A 10 16.99 10.15 26.44
C ASN A 10 17.70 11.19 27.33
N LYS A 11 18.41 12.17 26.74
CA LYS A 11 19.01 13.30 27.44
C LYS A 11 18.07 14.48 27.68
N GLY A 12 16.79 14.37 27.27
CA GLY A 12 15.78 15.39 27.54
C GLY A 12 15.78 16.58 26.55
N TYR A 13 16.47 16.50 25.43
CA TYR A 13 16.39 17.52 24.40
C TYR A 13 15.03 17.48 23.68
N ASN A 14 14.42 18.64 23.47
CA ASN A 14 13.10 18.74 22.81
C ASN A 14 13.21 18.87 21.28
N TYR A 15 14.34 19.36 20.79
CA TYR A 15 14.52 19.65 19.37
C TYR A 15 15.94 19.33 18.92
N ILE A 16 16.08 18.88 17.67
CA ILE A 16 17.34 18.88 16.92
C ILE A 16 17.13 19.79 15.72
N SER A 17 18.11 20.68 15.49
CA SER A 17 18.16 21.48 14.26
C SER A 17 19.45 21.20 13.50
N LEU A 18 19.38 21.31 12.17
CA LEU A 18 20.54 21.23 11.28
C LEU A 18 20.34 22.16 10.08
N SER A 19 21.46 22.54 9.46
CA SER A 19 21.47 23.18 8.15
C SER A 19 22.01 22.18 7.11
N VAL A 20 21.38 22.14 5.94
CA VAL A 20 21.75 21.23 4.86
C VAL A 20 21.63 21.94 3.51
N GLN A 21 22.63 21.79 2.64
CA GLN A 21 22.57 22.36 1.29
C GLN A 21 21.41 21.75 0.50
N LYS A 22 20.69 22.58 -0.24
CA LYS A 22 19.49 22.17 -1.01
C LYS A 22 19.77 21.04 -2.00
N ALA A 23 20.94 21.03 -2.62
CA ALA A 23 21.37 20.00 -3.56
C ALA A 23 21.85 18.71 -2.90
N ASN A 24 21.93 18.67 -1.55
CA ASN A 24 22.45 17.49 -0.85
C ASN A 24 21.36 16.40 -0.78
N TYR A 25 21.72 15.19 -1.21
CA TYR A 25 20.84 14.01 -1.14
C TYR A 25 20.34 13.70 0.29
N ALA A 26 21.09 14.13 1.31
CA ALA A 26 20.72 13.95 2.72
C ALA A 26 19.43 14.69 3.13
N VAL A 27 18.96 15.68 2.37
CA VAL A 27 17.67 16.33 2.61
C VAL A 27 16.55 15.33 2.72
N ASN A 28 16.45 14.40 1.75
CA ASN A 28 15.43 13.36 1.75
C ASN A 28 15.58 12.38 2.92
N MET A 29 16.81 12.08 3.34
CA MET A 29 17.08 11.27 4.53
C MET A 29 16.57 11.98 5.79
N TYR A 30 16.81 13.27 5.95
CA TYR A 30 16.34 14.03 7.11
C TYR A 30 14.82 14.14 7.13
N LEU A 31 14.17 14.36 5.98
CA LEU A 31 12.70 14.35 5.88
C LEU A 31 12.12 13.00 6.33
N LYS A 32 12.71 11.89 5.90
CA LYS A 32 12.32 10.52 6.34
C LYS A 32 12.53 10.28 7.83
N LEU A 33 13.49 10.98 8.46
CA LEU A 33 13.75 10.90 9.89
C LEU A 33 12.86 11.85 10.73
N GLY A 34 11.86 12.50 10.08
CA GLY A 34 10.93 13.40 10.76
C GLY A 34 11.39 14.84 10.91
N PHE A 35 12.48 15.24 10.24
CA PHE A 35 12.85 16.65 10.15
C PHE A 35 11.90 17.38 9.21
N ARG A 36 11.54 18.60 9.57
CA ARG A 36 10.77 19.52 8.70
C ARG A 36 11.61 20.75 8.36
N ILE A 37 11.46 21.29 7.16
CA ILE A 37 12.08 22.56 6.76
C ILE A 37 11.35 23.68 7.50
N VAL A 38 12.08 24.43 8.33
CA VAL A 38 11.53 25.59 9.06
C VAL A 38 11.98 26.92 8.48
N LYS A 39 13.09 26.91 7.74
CA LYS A 39 13.59 28.10 7.04
C LYS A 39 14.34 27.68 5.78
N GLU A 40 14.17 28.45 4.73
CA GLU A 40 14.88 28.30 3.47
C GLU A 40 15.73 29.55 3.24
N THR A 41 17.00 29.34 2.92
CA THR A 41 17.92 30.37 2.45
C THR A 41 18.20 30.16 0.96
N LYS A 42 19.06 30.99 0.36
CA LYS A 42 19.43 30.85 -1.04
C LYS A 42 20.01 29.45 -1.35
N ASP A 43 20.85 28.91 -0.48
CA ASP A 43 21.65 27.70 -0.74
C ASP A 43 21.33 26.54 0.21
N GLU A 44 20.62 26.77 1.32
CA GLU A 44 20.43 25.80 2.39
C GLU A 44 18.99 25.75 2.89
N PHE A 45 18.63 24.57 3.44
CA PHE A 45 17.47 24.39 4.31
C PHE A 45 17.92 24.34 5.78
N ILE A 46 17.22 25.06 6.65
CA ILE A 46 17.29 24.83 8.09
C ILE A 46 16.15 23.87 8.42
N MET A 47 16.52 22.73 8.96
CA MET A 47 15.58 21.66 9.28
C MET A 47 15.56 21.40 10.80
N VAL A 48 14.38 21.12 11.33
CA VAL A 48 14.15 20.83 12.76
C VAL A 48 13.40 19.51 12.90
N ASN A 49 13.83 18.68 13.84
CA ASN A 49 13.09 17.54 14.32
C ASN A 49 12.67 17.78 15.78
N GLU A 50 11.41 17.63 16.07
CA GLU A 50 10.85 17.69 17.42
C GLU A 50 11.00 16.33 18.09
N LEU A 51 11.96 16.20 19.00
CA LEU A 51 12.32 14.92 19.63
C LEU A 51 11.27 14.42 20.61
N ASN A 52 10.62 15.33 21.31
CA ASN A 52 9.63 15.06 22.34
C ASN A 52 8.21 15.49 21.91
N LYS A 53 7.92 15.47 20.60
CA LYS A 53 6.54 15.55 20.15
C LYS A 53 5.83 14.34 20.75
N GLU A 54 5.08 14.53 21.80
CA GLU A 54 4.16 13.51 22.29
C GLU A 54 3.22 13.22 21.11
N ILE A 55 3.45 12.07 20.46
CA ILE A 55 2.50 11.55 19.49
C ILE A 55 1.21 11.35 20.29
N SER A 56 0.14 12.05 19.92
CA SER A 56 -1.14 11.95 20.62
C SER A 56 -1.58 10.47 20.66
N ASN A 57 -2.35 10.11 21.67
CA ASN A 57 -2.92 8.75 21.72
C ASN A 57 -3.71 8.41 20.46
N TYR A 58 -4.36 9.40 19.87
CA TYR A 58 -5.05 9.28 18.60
C TYR A 58 -4.08 8.93 17.45
N GLN A 59 -2.94 9.61 17.35
CA GLN A 59 -1.93 9.31 16.32
C GLN A 59 -1.31 7.91 16.51
N ARG A 60 -1.06 7.49 17.75
CA ARG A 60 -0.62 6.12 18.06
C ARG A 60 -1.64 5.09 17.62
N PHE A 61 -2.92 5.36 17.85
CA PHE A 61 -3.99 4.46 17.43
C PHE A 61 -4.06 4.34 15.90
N LEU A 62 -3.94 5.45 15.18
CA LEU A 62 -3.89 5.44 13.72
C LEU A 62 -2.63 4.77 13.15
N SER A 63 -1.53 4.73 13.90
CA SER A 63 -0.33 3.99 13.50
C SER A 63 -0.47 2.46 13.62
N GLY A 64 -1.57 1.97 14.20
CA GLY A 64 -1.83 0.54 14.40
C GLY A 64 -1.20 -0.02 15.67
N GLU A 65 -0.81 0.83 16.61
CA GLU A 65 -0.38 0.38 17.94
C GLU A 65 -1.58 -0.11 18.79
N TYR A 66 -1.33 -1.06 19.68
CA TYR A 66 -2.32 -1.46 20.68
C TYR A 66 -2.50 -0.38 21.73
N CYS A 67 -3.71 0.16 21.84
CA CYS A 67 -4.09 1.20 22.78
C CYS A 67 -5.25 0.76 23.64
N ASN A 68 -5.35 1.39 24.82
CA ASN A 68 -6.50 1.28 25.72
C ASN A 68 -6.99 2.65 26.20
N TYR A 69 -6.65 3.72 25.47
CA TYR A 69 -7.01 5.08 25.84
C TYR A 69 -8.33 5.51 25.23
N LEU A 70 -9.13 6.25 26.01
CA LEU A 70 -10.26 7.04 25.53
C LEU A 70 -9.72 8.43 25.16
N ASP A 71 -9.38 8.61 23.89
CA ASP A 71 -8.91 9.91 23.40
C ASP A 71 -10.09 10.88 23.28
N THR A 72 -9.92 12.10 23.80
CA THR A 72 -10.99 13.12 23.82
C THR A 72 -11.37 13.59 22.41
N GLU A 73 -10.43 13.63 21.47
CA GLU A 73 -10.69 13.99 20.08
C GLU A 73 -11.52 12.90 19.39
N VAL A 74 -11.19 11.63 19.62
CA VAL A 74 -11.95 10.49 19.08
C VAL A 74 -13.38 10.47 19.68
N LEU A 75 -13.53 10.68 20.98
CA LEU A 75 -14.85 10.76 21.62
C LEU A 75 -15.71 11.91 21.05
N ALA A 76 -15.10 13.06 20.80
CA ALA A 76 -15.80 14.19 20.17
C ALA A 76 -16.26 13.86 18.75
N MET A 77 -15.41 13.16 17.96
CA MET A 77 -15.81 12.68 16.62
C MET A 77 -16.97 11.69 16.70
N ILE A 78 -16.89 10.70 17.58
CA ILE A 78 -17.95 9.69 17.76
C ILE A 78 -19.28 10.35 18.13
N ASN A 79 -19.30 11.27 19.09
CA ASN A 79 -20.52 11.92 19.52
C ASN A 79 -21.14 12.77 18.40
N ARG A 80 -20.34 13.56 17.70
CA ARG A 80 -20.80 14.31 16.53
C ARG A 80 -21.37 13.39 15.44
N THR A 81 -20.71 12.25 15.19
CA THR A 81 -21.14 11.28 14.18
C THR A 81 -22.50 10.65 14.54
N LYS A 82 -22.75 10.37 15.81
CA LYS A 82 -24.07 9.91 16.27
C LYS A 82 -25.20 10.88 15.90
N ASP A 83 -24.97 12.19 16.10
CA ASP A 83 -25.98 13.20 15.76
C ASP A 83 -26.23 13.22 14.25
N TYR A 84 -25.18 13.15 13.42
CA TYR A 84 -25.34 13.05 11.97
C TYR A 84 -26.06 11.78 11.51
N LEU A 85 -25.75 10.63 12.12
CA LEU A 85 -26.38 9.35 11.78
C LEU A 85 -27.88 9.33 12.12
N CYS A 86 -28.29 9.96 13.22
CA CYS A 86 -29.70 10.10 13.57
C CYS A 86 -30.47 10.80 12.45
N VAL A 87 -29.95 11.91 11.92
CA VAL A 87 -30.61 12.66 10.85
C VAL A 87 -30.45 11.95 9.50
N LEU A 88 -29.27 11.42 9.19
CA LEU A 88 -28.98 10.71 7.94
C LEU A 88 -29.93 9.51 7.72
N ASN A 89 -30.24 8.78 8.78
CA ASN A 89 -31.05 7.57 8.74
C ASN A 89 -32.54 7.82 8.99
N ASP A 90 -32.96 9.05 9.25
CA ASP A 90 -34.39 9.37 9.28
C ASP A 90 -34.98 9.26 7.85
N ILE A 91 -36.05 8.47 7.70
CA ILE A 91 -36.68 8.24 6.41
C ILE A 91 -37.28 9.52 5.78
N LYS A 92 -37.49 10.55 6.58
CA LYS A 92 -37.97 11.84 6.14
C LYS A 92 -36.86 12.75 5.58
N THR A 93 -35.63 12.45 5.84
CA THR A 93 -34.46 13.26 5.36
C THR A 93 -34.37 13.16 3.85
N VAL A 94 -34.54 14.28 3.17
CA VAL A 94 -34.50 14.34 1.71
C VAL A 94 -33.06 14.23 1.16
N GLU A 95 -32.95 13.84 -0.10
CA GLU A 95 -31.65 13.53 -0.73
C GLU A 95 -30.63 14.68 -0.66
N TYR A 96 -31.08 15.93 -0.78
CA TYR A 96 -30.22 17.10 -0.65
C TYR A 96 -29.59 17.18 0.75
N GLU A 97 -30.40 17.03 1.80
CA GLU A 97 -29.93 17.06 3.19
C GLU A 97 -29.00 15.90 3.50
N ARG A 98 -29.28 14.71 2.95
CA ARG A 98 -28.39 13.54 3.07
C ARG A 98 -27.00 13.85 2.52
N LYS A 99 -26.89 14.47 1.36
CA LYS A 99 -25.61 14.87 0.74
C LYS A 99 -24.85 15.87 1.61
N GLU A 100 -25.54 16.84 2.17
CA GLU A 100 -24.95 17.83 3.06
C GLU A 100 -24.41 17.17 4.34
N ILE A 101 -25.18 16.29 4.95
CA ILE A 101 -24.77 15.55 6.15
C ILE A 101 -23.55 14.68 5.86
N LEU A 102 -23.56 13.91 4.78
CA LEU A 102 -22.44 13.07 4.37
C LEU A 102 -21.16 13.87 4.16
N SER A 103 -21.25 15.05 3.52
CA SER A 103 -20.08 15.93 3.31
C SER A 103 -19.50 16.48 4.62
N LYS A 104 -20.33 16.70 5.64
CA LYS A 104 -19.90 17.16 6.96
C LYS A 104 -19.39 16.02 7.85
N MET A 105 -19.99 14.85 7.75
CA MET A 105 -19.72 13.67 8.58
C MET A 105 -18.46 12.93 8.13
N LEU A 106 -18.32 12.67 6.83
CA LEU A 106 -17.25 11.87 6.27
C LEU A 106 -15.92 12.68 6.13
N GLY A 107 -14.81 11.98 5.97
CA GLY A 107 -13.53 12.56 5.57
C GLY A 107 -13.63 13.20 4.19
N SER A 108 -14.15 12.43 3.22
CA SER A 108 -14.55 12.95 1.91
C SER A 108 -15.59 12.04 1.24
N ILE A 109 -16.37 12.61 0.33
CA ILE A 109 -17.25 11.88 -0.58
C ILE A 109 -17.19 12.53 -1.97
N GLY A 110 -16.84 11.75 -2.99
CA GLY A 110 -16.70 12.21 -4.37
C GLY A 110 -18.03 12.43 -5.08
N ASN A 111 -17.96 13.11 -6.22
CA ASN A 111 -19.14 13.41 -7.03
C ASN A 111 -19.84 12.14 -7.50
N HIS A 112 -21.19 12.21 -7.61
CA HIS A 112 -22.04 11.10 -8.05
C HIS A 112 -21.94 9.84 -7.16
N SER A 113 -21.50 10.00 -5.91
CA SER A 113 -21.45 8.93 -4.93
C SER A 113 -22.59 9.06 -3.94
N SER A 114 -23.05 7.92 -3.42
CA SER A 114 -24.18 7.85 -2.49
C SER A 114 -24.01 6.79 -1.41
N VAL A 115 -24.64 7.03 -0.27
CA VAL A 115 -24.73 6.11 0.87
C VAL A 115 -26.19 5.85 1.18
N GLY A 116 -26.57 4.57 1.24
CA GLY A 116 -27.93 4.12 1.48
C GLY A 116 -28.43 4.35 2.91
N GLN A 117 -29.65 3.88 3.16
CA GLN A 117 -30.31 3.96 4.47
C GLN A 117 -29.69 2.99 5.49
N ASN A 118 -29.88 3.29 6.77
CA ASN A 118 -29.36 2.49 7.90
C ASN A 118 -27.83 2.31 7.84
N PHE A 119 -27.13 3.33 7.35
CA PHE A 119 -25.67 3.37 7.38
C PHE A 119 -25.18 3.58 8.80
N THR A 120 -24.15 2.85 9.20
CA THR A 120 -23.56 2.96 10.54
C THR A 120 -22.05 3.12 10.41
N CYS A 121 -21.49 4.09 11.13
CA CYS A 121 -20.04 4.28 11.29
C CYS A 121 -19.74 4.81 12.69
N GLN A 122 -18.45 4.84 13.08
CA GLN A 122 -18.03 5.28 14.39
C GLN A 122 -17.55 6.73 14.41
N CYS A 123 -16.50 7.04 13.66
CA CYS A 123 -15.88 8.37 13.61
C CYS A 123 -16.38 9.20 12.42
N GLY A 124 -16.74 8.56 11.33
CA GLY A 124 -17.13 9.16 10.06
C GLY A 124 -15.96 9.85 9.34
N LYS A 125 -15.18 10.64 10.04
CA LYS A 125 -14.02 11.40 9.49
C LYS A 125 -12.90 10.52 8.95
N HIS A 126 -12.86 9.25 9.30
CA HIS A 126 -11.90 8.30 8.77
C HIS A 126 -12.35 7.60 7.48
N ILE A 127 -13.54 7.91 6.97
CA ILE A 127 -14.09 7.31 5.75
C ILE A 127 -13.91 8.28 4.58
N PHE A 128 -13.22 7.81 3.55
CA PHE A 128 -12.96 8.55 2.31
C PHE A 128 -13.55 7.77 1.14
N ILE A 129 -14.47 8.37 0.41
CA ILE A 129 -15.21 7.77 -0.69
C ILE A 129 -14.87 8.51 -1.97
N GLY A 130 -14.45 7.80 -3.01
CA GLY A 130 -14.17 8.33 -4.34
C GLY A 130 -15.43 8.70 -5.12
N GLU A 131 -15.27 8.98 -6.41
CA GLU A 131 -16.34 9.39 -7.31
C GLU A 131 -17.14 8.19 -7.86
N GLN A 132 -18.41 8.40 -8.20
CA GLN A 132 -19.28 7.40 -8.83
C GLN A 132 -19.37 6.09 -8.03
N THR A 133 -19.30 6.17 -6.70
CA THR A 133 -19.28 5.03 -5.79
C THR A 133 -20.62 4.92 -5.05
N ILE A 134 -21.17 3.72 -5.00
CA ILE A 134 -22.47 3.45 -4.35
C ILE A 134 -22.25 2.51 -3.16
N ILE A 135 -22.64 2.95 -1.99
CA ILE A 135 -22.73 2.15 -0.77
C ILE A 135 -24.23 1.93 -0.50
N ASN A 136 -24.66 0.68 -0.54
CA ASN A 136 -26.05 0.33 -0.39
C ASN A 136 -26.54 0.37 1.08
N ASN A 137 -27.80 0.01 1.29
CA ASN A 137 -28.45 0.05 2.60
C ASN A 137 -27.82 -0.92 3.61
N ASN A 138 -27.95 -0.61 4.90
CA ASN A 138 -27.56 -1.44 6.03
C ASN A 138 -26.03 -1.73 6.07
N CYS A 139 -25.20 -0.89 5.47
CA CYS A 139 -23.75 -1.06 5.53
C CYS A 139 -23.19 -0.49 6.82
N THR A 140 -22.22 -1.20 7.40
CA THR A 140 -21.52 -0.81 8.63
C THR A 140 -20.04 -0.57 8.33
N MET A 141 -19.52 0.59 8.75
CA MET A 141 -18.10 0.92 8.63
C MET A 141 -17.57 1.35 10.00
N MET A 142 -17.00 0.37 10.73
CA MET A 142 -16.32 0.65 12.01
C MET A 142 -14.96 1.23 11.72
N ASP A 143 -14.93 2.55 11.64
CA ASP A 143 -13.83 3.36 11.14
C ASP A 143 -12.96 3.93 12.27
N GLU A 144 -12.49 3.07 13.15
CA GLU A 144 -11.48 3.43 14.15
C GLU A 144 -10.15 3.81 13.48
N ASN A 145 -9.85 3.26 12.30
CA ASN A 145 -8.77 3.68 11.43
C ASN A 145 -9.33 4.00 10.04
N LEU A 146 -8.47 4.46 9.12
CA LEU A 146 -8.86 4.95 7.82
C LEU A 146 -9.52 3.87 6.96
N ILE A 147 -10.63 4.21 6.30
CA ILE A 147 -11.29 3.41 5.27
C ILE A 147 -11.26 4.22 3.98
N HIS A 148 -10.52 3.76 3.01
CA HIS A 148 -10.44 4.36 1.68
C HIS A 148 -11.22 3.53 0.68
N ILE A 149 -12.25 4.11 0.08
CA ILE A 149 -13.03 3.53 -1.01
C ILE A 149 -12.74 4.31 -2.28
N GLY A 150 -12.26 3.63 -3.31
CA GLY A 150 -11.90 4.20 -4.60
C GLY A 150 -13.08 4.68 -5.42
N ASN A 151 -12.81 4.96 -6.70
CA ASN A 151 -13.81 5.42 -7.66
C ASN A 151 -14.54 4.25 -8.30
N ARG A 152 -15.81 4.46 -8.68
CA ARG A 152 -16.66 3.46 -9.36
C ARG A 152 -16.74 2.13 -8.62
N VAL A 153 -16.81 2.20 -7.29
CA VAL A 153 -16.98 1.04 -6.42
C VAL A 153 -18.46 0.80 -6.16
N LEU A 154 -18.89 -0.46 -6.23
CA LEU A 154 -20.24 -0.86 -5.89
C LEU A 154 -20.20 -1.74 -4.64
N ILE A 155 -20.83 -1.27 -3.55
CA ILE A 155 -20.95 -2.00 -2.29
C ILE A 155 -22.42 -2.35 -2.10
N ALA A 156 -22.71 -3.66 -2.10
CA ALA A 156 -24.07 -4.18 -1.95
C ALA A 156 -24.58 -4.06 -0.50
N PRO A 157 -25.87 -4.31 -0.23
CA PRO A 157 -26.44 -4.20 1.12
C PRO A 157 -25.77 -5.11 2.15
N ASN A 158 -25.83 -4.68 3.42
CA ASN A 158 -25.34 -5.45 4.58
C ASN A 158 -23.84 -5.75 4.58
N VAL A 159 -23.02 -4.99 3.84
CA VAL A 159 -21.55 -5.14 3.86
C VAL A 159 -21.00 -4.46 5.09
N GLN A 160 -20.00 -5.08 5.72
CA GLN A 160 -19.40 -4.65 6.97
C GLN A 160 -17.89 -4.48 6.83
N PHE A 161 -17.35 -3.37 7.34
CA PHE A 161 -15.93 -3.07 7.40
C PHE A 161 -15.53 -2.89 8.87
N TYR A 162 -14.52 -3.63 9.31
CA TYR A 162 -14.01 -3.58 10.67
C TYR A 162 -12.53 -3.27 10.65
N THR A 163 -12.17 -2.03 10.97
CA THR A 163 -10.76 -1.62 11.08
C THR A 163 -10.15 -2.02 12.41
N ALA A 164 -10.96 -2.18 13.46
CA ALA A 164 -10.51 -2.54 14.80
C ALA A 164 -10.34 -4.05 14.99
N THR A 165 -9.36 -4.41 15.80
CA THR A 165 -9.11 -5.78 16.26
C THR A 165 -8.49 -5.78 17.66
N HIS A 166 -8.56 -6.93 18.34
CA HIS A 166 -8.01 -7.13 19.68
C HIS A 166 -6.89 -8.17 19.67
N PRO A 167 -5.99 -8.19 20.67
CA PRO A 167 -5.05 -9.28 20.86
C PRO A 167 -5.77 -10.63 20.94
N ILE A 168 -5.25 -11.63 20.25
CA ILE A 168 -5.79 -13.00 20.26
C ILE A 168 -5.59 -13.62 21.64
N ASN A 169 -4.41 -13.42 22.24
CA ASN A 169 -4.13 -13.86 23.60
C ASN A 169 -4.94 -13.03 24.59
N PHE A 170 -5.73 -13.70 25.45
CA PHE A 170 -6.59 -13.02 26.42
C PHE A 170 -5.80 -12.24 27.46
N GLU A 171 -4.59 -12.70 27.85
CA GLU A 171 -3.73 -11.99 28.79
C GLU A 171 -3.21 -10.66 28.27
N GLU A 172 -3.06 -10.54 26.95
CA GLU A 172 -2.70 -9.30 26.27
C GLU A 172 -3.92 -8.43 25.98
N ARG A 173 -5.10 -9.05 25.81
CA ARG A 173 -6.36 -8.38 25.47
C ARG A 173 -6.87 -7.51 26.60
N PHE A 174 -6.80 -7.99 27.83
CA PHE A 174 -7.31 -7.30 28.99
C PHE A 174 -6.18 -6.62 29.78
N VAL A 175 -6.50 -5.45 30.35
CA VAL A 175 -5.56 -4.68 31.17
C VAL A 175 -5.62 -5.23 32.60
N ARG A 176 -4.47 -5.72 33.10
CA ARG A 176 -4.36 -6.15 34.50
C ARG A 176 -4.51 -4.95 35.43
N ASN A 177 -5.21 -5.12 36.58
CA ASN A 177 -5.43 -4.09 37.58
C ASN A 177 -6.04 -2.80 37.00
N TRP A 178 -7.03 -2.95 36.08
CA TRP A 178 -7.77 -1.81 35.58
C TRP A 178 -8.67 -1.20 36.66
N GLU A 179 -8.69 0.12 36.72
CA GLU A 179 -9.52 0.89 37.64
C GLU A 179 -10.55 1.69 36.85
N GLU A 180 -11.80 1.72 37.32
CA GLU A 180 -12.93 2.33 36.59
C GLU A 180 -12.76 3.85 36.40
N ASP A 181 -12.11 4.53 37.34
CA ASP A 181 -11.80 5.98 37.23
C ASP A 181 -10.66 6.32 36.27
N SER A 182 -9.97 5.31 35.76
CA SER A 182 -8.96 5.55 34.75
C SER A 182 -9.62 5.92 33.42
N ARG A 183 -9.14 6.97 32.73
CA ARG A 183 -9.55 7.28 31.34
C ARG A 183 -9.05 6.23 30.34
N LYS A 184 -9.04 4.96 30.80
CA LYS A 184 -8.50 3.82 30.04
C LYS A 184 -9.56 2.74 29.95
N LEU A 185 -9.62 2.09 28.81
CA LEU A 185 -10.46 0.92 28.63
C LEU A 185 -9.84 -0.29 29.34
N PHE A 186 -10.66 -1.20 29.82
CA PHE A 186 -10.20 -2.45 30.44
C PHE A 186 -9.64 -3.45 29.44
N PHE A 187 -9.70 -3.14 28.14
CA PHE A 187 -9.19 -3.95 27.04
C PHE A 187 -8.30 -3.13 26.10
N ARG A 188 -7.47 -3.82 25.32
CA ARG A 188 -6.61 -3.22 24.29
C ARG A 188 -7.20 -3.43 22.91
N THR A 189 -7.14 -2.41 22.10
CA THR A 189 -7.57 -2.40 20.69
C THR A 189 -6.46 -1.83 19.83
N LYS A 190 -6.28 -2.37 18.66
CA LYS A 190 -5.57 -1.69 17.56
C LYS A 190 -6.48 -1.61 16.36
N ALA A 191 -6.26 -0.62 15.51
CA ALA A 191 -6.99 -0.49 14.26
C ALA A 191 -6.02 -0.40 13.08
N LEU A 192 -6.35 -1.08 12.00
CA LEU A 192 -5.56 -1.09 10.76
C LEU A 192 -6.44 -0.59 9.62
N PRO A 193 -5.88 0.20 8.68
CA PRO A 193 -6.67 0.78 7.60
C PRO A 193 -7.21 -0.29 6.64
N ILE A 194 -8.33 0.02 6.01
CA ILE A 194 -8.91 -0.79 4.93
C ILE A 194 -8.90 0.04 3.65
N THR A 195 -8.50 -0.57 2.53
CA THR A 195 -8.49 0.05 1.23
C THR A 195 -9.29 -0.78 0.23
N VAL A 196 -10.25 -0.16 -0.44
CA VAL A 196 -10.95 -0.71 -1.60
C VAL A 196 -10.54 0.12 -2.81
N GLU A 197 -9.84 -0.48 -3.75
CA GLU A 197 -9.37 0.22 -4.94
C GLU A 197 -10.50 0.46 -5.97
N ASP A 198 -10.17 1.14 -7.08
CA ASP A 198 -11.16 1.52 -8.09
C ASP A 198 -11.85 0.31 -8.76
N ASN A 199 -13.10 0.49 -9.20
CA ASN A 199 -13.87 -0.47 -9.98
C ASN A 199 -14.15 -1.81 -9.26
N VAL A 200 -14.08 -1.85 -7.96
CA VAL A 200 -14.37 -3.04 -7.14
C VAL A 200 -15.87 -3.19 -6.97
N TRP A 201 -16.34 -4.44 -6.97
CA TRP A 201 -17.69 -4.80 -6.57
C TRP A 201 -17.67 -5.73 -5.36
N ILE A 202 -18.36 -5.33 -4.27
CA ILE A 202 -18.48 -6.13 -3.04
C ILE A 202 -19.92 -6.62 -2.92
N GLY A 203 -20.11 -7.93 -2.96
CA GLY A 203 -21.39 -8.61 -2.82
C GLY A 203 -21.97 -8.50 -1.41
N GLY A 204 -23.29 -8.55 -1.32
CA GLY A 204 -24.03 -8.32 -0.07
C GLY A 204 -23.68 -9.25 1.07
N GLY A 205 -23.72 -8.74 2.30
CA GLY A 205 -23.41 -9.49 3.50
C GLY A 205 -21.93 -9.86 3.66
N SER A 206 -21.04 -9.30 2.86
CA SER A 206 -19.59 -9.55 3.00
C SER A 206 -19.00 -8.77 4.17
N ILE A 207 -17.97 -9.35 4.80
CA ILE A 207 -17.26 -8.78 5.94
C ILE A 207 -15.80 -8.55 5.56
N ILE A 208 -15.30 -7.32 5.70
CA ILE A 208 -13.94 -6.91 5.40
C ILE A 208 -13.22 -6.61 6.71
N LEU A 209 -12.15 -7.36 7.01
CA LEU A 209 -11.41 -7.23 8.25
C LEU A 209 -10.28 -6.20 8.18
N ALA A 210 -9.70 -5.88 9.34
CA ALA A 210 -8.66 -4.90 9.54
C ALA A 210 -7.41 -5.16 8.67
N GLY A 211 -6.83 -4.10 8.10
CA GLY A 211 -5.59 -4.17 7.34
C GLY A 211 -5.73 -4.72 5.91
N ILE A 212 -6.94 -4.85 5.40
CA ILE A 212 -7.22 -5.46 4.09
C ILE A 212 -7.19 -4.41 2.97
N THR A 213 -6.56 -4.81 1.87
CA THR A 213 -6.71 -4.15 0.57
C THR A 213 -7.47 -5.05 -0.39
N ILE A 214 -8.51 -4.52 -1.03
CA ILE A 214 -9.20 -5.18 -2.16
C ILE A 214 -8.73 -4.50 -3.44
N GLY A 215 -8.00 -5.25 -4.26
CA GLY A 215 -7.35 -4.74 -5.47
C GLY A 215 -8.35 -4.36 -6.56
N LYS A 216 -7.93 -3.41 -7.39
CA LYS A 216 -8.69 -2.80 -8.48
C LYS A 216 -9.41 -3.83 -9.36
N GLY A 217 -10.66 -3.53 -9.72
CA GLY A 217 -11.44 -4.33 -10.66
C GLY A 217 -11.89 -5.69 -10.10
N SER A 218 -11.62 -5.99 -8.83
CA SER A 218 -11.97 -7.28 -8.25
C SER A 218 -13.43 -7.33 -7.79
N VAL A 219 -13.94 -8.55 -7.71
CA VAL A 219 -15.31 -8.86 -7.24
C VAL A 219 -15.22 -9.73 -6.01
N ILE A 220 -15.87 -9.31 -4.93
CA ILE A 220 -16.07 -10.11 -3.73
C ILE A 220 -17.48 -10.70 -3.78
N GLY A 221 -17.60 -12.03 -3.77
CA GLY A 221 -18.91 -12.70 -3.78
C GLY A 221 -19.66 -12.50 -2.46
N ALA A 222 -20.99 -12.51 -2.54
CA ALA A 222 -21.85 -12.30 -1.38
C ALA A 222 -21.56 -13.25 -0.21
N GLY A 223 -21.69 -12.78 1.03
CA GLY A 223 -21.47 -13.57 2.25
C GLY A 223 -19.99 -13.93 2.52
N SER A 224 -19.04 -13.30 1.84
CA SER A 224 -17.64 -13.59 2.01
C SER A 224 -17.05 -12.92 3.25
N VAL A 225 -16.07 -13.57 3.91
CA VAL A 225 -15.28 -12.98 5.00
C VAL A 225 -13.84 -12.80 4.52
N VAL A 226 -13.46 -11.55 4.23
CA VAL A 226 -12.16 -11.20 3.68
C VAL A 226 -11.15 -11.04 4.82
N THR A 227 -10.31 -12.04 5.00
CA THR A 227 -9.31 -12.14 6.07
C THR A 227 -7.89 -11.86 5.60
N LYS A 228 -7.68 -11.75 4.28
CA LYS A 228 -6.40 -11.41 3.63
C LYS A 228 -6.69 -10.50 2.44
N SER A 229 -5.73 -9.66 2.09
CA SER A 229 -5.86 -8.78 0.91
C SER A 229 -6.12 -9.57 -0.36
N ILE A 230 -6.96 -9.01 -1.24
CA ILE A 230 -7.40 -9.60 -2.50
C ILE A 230 -6.65 -8.91 -3.65
N PRO A 231 -6.01 -9.66 -4.54
CA PRO A 231 -5.35 -9.09 -5.72
C PRO A 231 -6.32 -8.38 -6.65
N ALA A 232 -5.78 -7.55 -7.56
CA ALA A 232 -6.58 -6.91 -8.61
C ALA A 232 -7.13 -7.92 -9.64
N ASP A 233 -8.20 -7.53 -10.33
CA ASP A 233 -8.78 -8.25 -11.48
C ASP A 233 -9.12 -9.73 -11.21
N CYS A 234 -9.75 -10.01 -10.07
CA CYS A 234 -10.16 -11.37 -9.72
C CYS A 234 -11.55 -11.44 -9.10
N ILE A 235 -12.10 -12.64 -9.04
CA ILE A 235 -13.30 -12.97 -8.26
C ILE A 235 -12.87 -13.78 -7.06
N ALA A 236 -13.20 -13.32 -5.86
CA ALA A 236 -12.92 -14.00 -4.61
C ALA A 236 -14.21 -14.22 -3.81
N VAL A 237 -14.35 -15.40 -3.20
CA VAL A 237 -15.57 -15.81 -2.47
C VAL A 237 -15.26 -16.65 -1.26
N GLY A 238 -16.20 -16.73 -0.33
CA GLY A 238 -16.22 -17.71 0.76
C GLY A 238 -15.77 -17.18 2.12
N ASN A 239 -15.73 -18.05 3.11
CA ASN A 239 -15.26 -17.82 4.47
C ASN A 239 -14.27 -18.93 4.87
N PRO A 240 -12.94 -18.66 4.94
CA PRO A 240 -12.31 -17.39 4.54
C PRO A 240 -12.35 -17.17 3.02
N CYS A 241 -12.40 -15.90 2.61
CA CYS A 241 -12.48 -15.49 1.20
C CYS A 241 -11.21 -15.89 0.44
N LYS A 242 -11.38 -16.53 -0.72
CA LYS A 242 -10.29 -17.01 -1.59
C LYS A 242 -10.58 -16.67 -3.04
N VAL A 243 -9.53 -16.35 -3.80
CA VAL A 243 -9.63 -16.16 -5.25
C VAL A 243 -10.05 -17.46 -5.92
N ILE A 244 -11.13 -17.41 -6.71
CA ILE A 244 -11.66 -18.55 -7.48
C ILE A 244 -11.55 -18.36 -8.99
N LYS A 245 -11.40 -17.11 -9.46
CA LYS A 245 -11.32 -16.79 -10.88
C LYS A 245 -10.58 -15.47 -11.08
N TRP A 246 -9.78 -15.40 -12.15
CA TRP A 246 -9.14 -14.18 -12.62
C TRP A 246 -9.97 -13.58 -13.76
N LEU A 247 -10.16 -12.25 -13.74
CA LEU A 247 -10.96 -11.53 -14.73
C LEU A 247 -10.14 -11.18 -15.97
N ASN A 248 -8.81 -11.03 -15.82
CA ASN A 248 -7.92 -10.88 -16.96
C ASN A 248 -7.60 -12.27 -17.53
N PRO A 249 -8.08 -12.59 -18.76
CA PRO A 249 -7.96 -13.93 -19.29
C PRO A 249 -6.56 -14.28 -19.83
N GLN A 250 -5.65 -13.34 -19.94
CA GLN A 250 -4.34 -13.58 -20.56
C GLN A 250 -3.31 -14.07 -19.53
N TYR A 251 -3.24 -13.43 -18.35
CA TYR A 251 -2.33 -13.80 -17.27
C TYR A 251 -2.84 -13.27 -15.94
N ARG A 252 -2.32 -13.80 -14.85
CA ARG A 252 -2.63 -13.44 -13.44
C ARG A 252 -1.36 -13.07 -12.71
N LEU A 253 -1.45 -12.15 -11.73
CA LEU A 253 -0.33 -11.78 -10.87
C LEU A 253 -0.44 -12.53 -9.54
N LEU A 254 0.66 -13.15 -9.11
CA LEU A 254 0.76 -13.90 -7.85
C LEU A 254 2.07 -13.55 -7.14
N PRO A 255 2.10 -13.52 -5.80
CA PRO A 255 3.35 -13.52 -5.06
C PRO A 255 4.17 -14.76 -5.40
N LEU A 256 5.49 -14.61 -5.53
CA LEU A 256 6.40 -15.72 -5.76
C LEU A 256 6.94 -16.28 -4.45
N GLU A 257 7.21 -17.56 -4.46
CA GLU A 257 7.77 -18.35 -3.36
C GLU A 257 9.02 -19.10 -3.82
N GLU A 258 9.75 -19.73 -2.91
CA GLU A 258 10.98 -20.48 -3.25
C GLU A 258 10.76 -21.60 -4.29
N LYS A 259 9.57 -22.20 -4.32
CA LYS A 259 9.21 -23.20 -5.33
C LYS A 259 9.22 -22.69 -6.77
N ASP A 260 9.09 -21.36 -6.95
CA ASP A 260 9.01 -20.71 -8.25
C ASP A 260 10.41 -20.35 -8.80
N ILE A 261 11.47 -20.52 -8.00
CA ILE A 261 12.87 -20.18 -8.37
C ILE A 261 13.30 -20.82 -9.71
N PRO A 262 13.07 -22.11 -9.97
CA PRO A 262 13.51 -22.68 -11.25
C PRO A 262 12.90 -21.99 -12.47
N GLU A 263 11.62 -21.61 -12.39
CA GLU A 263 10.93 -20.94 -13.47
C GLU A 263 11.38 -19.46 -13.60
N MET A 264 11.70 -18.81 -12.48
CA MET A 264 12.32 -17.47 -12.47
C MET A 264 13.68 -17.48 -13.17
N GLN A 265 14.54 -18.45 -12.89
CA GLN A 265 15.87 -18.61 -13.50
C GLN A 265 15.75 -18.80 -15.03
N GLU A 266 14.88 -19.71 -15.48
CA GLU A 266 14.64 -19.95 -16.89
C GLU A 266 14.10 -18.72 -17.62
N LEU A 267 13.11 -18.03 -17.04
CA LEU A 267 12.54 -16.81 -17.61
C LEU A 267 13.59 -15.68 -17.68
N PHE A 268 14.36 -15.47 -16.61
CA PHE A 268 15.44 -14.49 -16.57
C PHE A 268 16.46 -14.76 -17.68
N ARG A 269 17.00 -15.98 -17.72
CA ARG A 269 17.99 -16.41 -18.71
C ARG A 269 17.47 -16.25 -20.15
N SER A 270 16.28 -16.76 -20.42
CA SER A 270 15.61 -16.66 -21.72
C SER A 270 15.40 -15.21 -22.15
N THR A 271 14.95 -14.34 -21.23
CA THR A 271 14.72 -12.93 -21.51
C THR A 271 16.01 -12.21 -21.82
N VAL A 272 17.05 -12.39 -21.00
CA VAL A 272 18.35 -11.74 -21.23
C VAL A 272 18.93 -12.14 -22.58
N LEU A 273 18.96 -13.43 -22.90
CA LEU A 273 19.55 -13.93 -24.14
C LEU A 273 18.79 -13.55 -25.41
N HIS A 274 17.44 -13.43 -25.36
CA HIS A 274 16.65 -13.23 -26.58
C HIS A 274 16.06 -11.82 -26.74
N VAL A 275 15.90 -11.07 -25.64
CA VAL A 275 15.32 -9.73 -25.68
C VAL A 275 16.39 -8.66 -25.57
N ASN A 276 17.34 -8.82 -24.62
CA ASN A 276 18.36 -7.81 -24.35
C ASN A 276 19.48 -7.79 -25.38
N ILE A 277 19.69 -8.88 -26.13
CA ILE A 277 20.64 -8.94 -27.25
C ILE A 277 20.41 -7.87 -28.33
N ARG A 278 19.25 -7.21 -28.33
CA ARG A 278 18.95 -6.10 -29.23
C ARG A 278 19.84 -4.86 -28.99
N HIS A 279 20.39 -4.73 -27.77
CA HIS A 279 21.09 -3.54 -27.32
C HIS A 279 22.43 -3.84 -26.62
N TYR A 280 22.76 -5.12 -26.45
CA TYR A 280 23.99 -5.60 -25.81
C TYR A 280 24.67 -6.63 -26.72
N THR A 281 25.97 -6.79 -26.60
CA THR A 281 26.71 -7.81 -27.36
C THR A 281 26.37 -9.23 -26.87
N LYS A 282 26.70 -10.22 -27.66
CA LYS A 282 26.49 -11.62 -27.30
C LYS A 282 27.21 -11.98 -25.99
N GLU A 283 28.44 -11.56 -25.86
CA GLU A 283 29.27 -11.80 -24.67
C GLU A 283 28.67 -11.14 -23.43
N GLU A 284 28.14 -9.91 -23.58
CA GLU A 284 27.50 -9.19 -22.48
C GLU A 284 26.22 -9.89 -22.00
N VAL A 285 25.34 -10.35 -22.91
CA VAL A 285 24.12 -11.05 -22.51
C VAL A 285 24.41 -12.45 -21.97
N GLU A 286 25.42 -13.15 -22.45
CA GLU A 286 25.84 -14.45 -21.88
C GLU A 286 26.39 -14.29 -20.45
N ASP A 287 27.23 -13.28 -20.21
CA ASP A 287 27.72 -12.96 -18.87
C ASP A 287 26.59 -12.55 -17.92
N TRP A 288 25.69 -11.70 -18.38
CA TRP A 288 24.53 -11.27 -17.58
C TRP A 288 23.57 -12.43 -17.26
N ALA A 289 23.29 -13.29 -18.22
CA ALA A 289 22.43 -14.45 -18.02
C ALA A 289 22.97 -15.41 -16.95
N SER A 290 24.30 -15.50 -16.77
CA SER A 290 24.93 -16.32 -15.74
C SER A 290 24.70 -15.78 -14.32
N CYS A 291 24.33 -14.51 -14.14
CA CYS A 291 24.02 -13.93 -12.82
C CYS A 291 22.79 -14.56 -12.16
N GLY A 292 21.88 -15.18 -12.93
CA GLY A 292 20.68 -15.84 -12.43
C GLY A 292 20.87 -17.28 -11.96
N ASP A 293 22.07 -17.84 -12.03
CA ASP A 293 22.29 -19.28 -11.80
C ASP A 293 22.32 -19.67 -10.29
N SER A 294 22.52 -18.70 -9.38
CA SER A 294 22.60 -18.98 -7.94
C SER A 294 21.20 -19.06 -7.31
N VAL A 295 20.81 -20.26 -6.89
CA VAL A 295 19.57 -20.53 -6.14
C VAL A 295 19.61 -19.85 -4.77
N GLU A 296 20.74 -19.90 -4.08
CA GLU A 296 20.94 -19.31 -2.76
C GLU A 296 20.74 -17.80 -2.80
N HIS A 297 21.29 -17.14 -3.82
CA HIS A 297 21.08 -15.69 -4.01
C HIS A 297 19.62 -15.34 -4.27
N LEU A 298 18.89 -16.14 -5.06
CA LEU A 298 17.46 -15.91 -5.31
C LEU A 298 16.62 -16.13 -4.06
N LYS A 299 16.96 -17.09 -3.20
CA LYS A 299 16.31 -17.28 -1.89
C LYS A 299 16.54 -16.08 -0.98
N GLU A 300 17.74 -15.57 -0.91
CA GLU A 300 18.07 -14.37 -0.17
C GLU A 300 17.25 -13.16 -0.68
N LEU A 301 17.20 -12.96 -1.98
CA LEU A 301 16.39 -11.91 -2.58
C LEU A 301 14.90 -12.06 -2.28
N LEU A 302 14.34 -13.28 -2.33
CA LEU A 302 12.95 -13.56 -1.98
C LEU A 302 12.63 -13.23 -0.52
N SER A 303 13.58 -13.42 0.38
CA SER A 303 13.39 -13.11 1.81
C SER A 303 13.36 -11.61 2.12
N HIS A 304 13.96 -10.77 1.28
CA HIS A 304 14.10 -9.32 1.51
C HIS A 304 13.27 -8.46 0.57
N ASN A 305 12.74 -9.03 -0.51
CA ASN A 305 11.97 -8.30 -1.52
C ASN A 305 10.57 -8.87 -1.71
N HIS A 306 9.65 -8.01 -2.10
CA HIS A 306 8.34 -8.43 -2.60
C HIS A 306 8.47 -8.87 -4.05
N PHE A 307 8.36 -10.15 -4.30
CA PHE A 307 8.37 -10.72 -5.64
C PHE A 307 6.97 -11.01 -6.14
N ILE A 308 6.71 -10.67 -7.40
CA ILE A 308 5.43 -10.88 -8.07
C ILE A 308 5.69 -11.52 -9.43
N GLY A 309 5.02 -12.64 -9.70
CA GLY A 309 5.02 -13.33 -10.98
C GLY A 309 3.73 -13.10 -11.74
N ALA A 310 3.84 -12.97 -13.06
CA ALA A 310 2.72 -13.03 -13.99
C ALA A 310 2.67 -14.44 -14.60
N PHE A 311 1.52 -15.11 -14.49
CA PHE A 311 1.32 -16.49 -14.94
C PHE A 311 0.22 -16.56 -15.99
N ASP A 312 0.43 -17.30 -17.07
CA ASP A 312 -0.57 -17.53 -18.09
C ASP A 312 -1.68 -18.50 -17.62
N LYS A 313 -2.62 -18.82 -18.52
CA LYS A 313 -3.73 -19.76 -18.24
C LYS A 313 -3.27 -21.18 -17.97
N ALA A 314 -2.13 -21.57 -18.52
CA ALA A 314 -1.52 -22.89 -18.31
C ALA A 314 -0.64 -22.94 -17.05
N ASN A 315 -0.57 -21.81 -16.30
CA ASN A 315 0.23 -21.64 -15.10
C ASN A 315 1.74 -21.55 -15.36
N HIS A 316 2.16 -21.16 -16.57
CA HIS A 316 3.55 -20.86 -16.87
C HIS A 316 3.85 -19.40 -16.53
N MET A 317 5.01 -19.13 -15.96
CA MET A 317 5.46 -17.79 -15.64
C MET A 317 5.82 -17.04 -16.92
N VAL A 318 5.15 -15.91 -17.17
CA VAL A 318 5.35 -15.07 -18.36
C VAL A 318 6.06 -13.74 -18.05
N GLY A 319 6.31 -13.49 -16.80
CA GLY A 319 7.08 -12.34 -16.31
C GLY A 319 7.15 -12.30 -14.81
N PHE A 320 8.12 -11.60 -14.26
CA PHE A 320 8.18 -11.30 -12.84
C PHE A 320 8.83 -9.95 -12.56
N SER A 321 8.57 -9.44 -11.37
CA SER A 321 9.18 -8.21 -10.86
C SER A 321 9.41 -8.33 -9.35
N SER A 322 10.37 -7.55 -8.83
CA SER A 322 10.63 -7.49 -7.40
C SER A 322 11.02 -6.10 -6.94
N MET A 323 10.63 -5.77 -5.71
CA MET A 323 10.97 -4.51 -5.07
C MET A 323 11.24 -4.73 -3.58
N ASN A 324 12.25 -4.05 -3.03
CA ASN A 324 12.49 -4.05 -1.59
C ASN A 324 11.59 -3.03 -0.86
N LYS A 325 11.61 -3.06 0.47
CA LYS A 325 10.84 -2.15 1.33
C LYS A 325 11.20 -0.67 1.19
N ASP A 326 12.41 -0.36 0.67
CA ASP A 326 12.92 1.01 0.52
C ASP A 326 12.57 1.63 -0.84
N GLY A 327 11.88 0.88 -1.71
CA GLY A 327 11.46 1.32 -3.03
C GLY A 327 12.48 1.07 -4.14
N TYR A 328 13.47 0.20 -3.91
CA TYR A 328 14.35 -0.24 -4.98
C TYR A 328 13.72 -1.41 -5.75
N LEU A 329 13.30 -1.14 -7.00
CA LEU A 329 12.81 -2.14 -7.95
C LEU A 329 14.02 -2.88 -8.51
N HIS A 330 14.25 -4.08 -7.96
CA HIS A 330 15.43 -4.90 -8.26
C HIS A 330 15.32 -5.62 -9.59
N SER A 331 14.15 -6.17 -9.91
CA SER A 331 13.96 -7.03 -11.09
C SER A 331 12.67 -6.69 -11.82
N MET A 332 12.71 -6.72 -13.16
CA MET A 332 11.54 -6.73 -14.03
C MET A 332 11.88 -7.43 -15.34
N PHE A 333 11.36 -8.64 -15.52
CA PHE A 333 11.59 -9.48 -16.69
C PHE A 333 10.26 -9.97 -17.25
N VAL A 334 10.15 -9.99 -18.58
CA VAL A 334 8.97 -10.50 -19.29
C VAL A 334 9.43 -11.45 -20.39
N HIS A 335 8.82 -12.62 -20.45
CA HIS A 335 9.12 -13.66 -21.43
C HIS A 335 9.10 -13.11 -22.86
N LYS A 336 10.02 -13.56 -23.70
CA LYS A 336 10.19 -13.08 -25.09
C LYS A 336 8.89 -13.07 -25.90
N ASP A 337 8.07 -14.10 -25.78
CA ASP A 337 6.81 -14.26 -26.52
C ASP A 337 5.63 -13.47 -25.88
N TRP A 338 5.85 -12.84 -24.74
CA TRP A 338 4.88 -12.01 -24.01
C TRP A 338 5.22 -10.52 -24.04
N GLN A 339 6.24 -10.14 -24.78
CA GLN A 339 6.57 -8.72 -25.01
C GLN A 339 5.41 -8.00 -25.69
N GLY A 340 5.15 -6.73 -25.34
CA GLY A 340 4.10 -5.92 -25.94
C GLY A 340 2.65 -6.28 -25.54
N LYS A 341 2.43 -7.33 -24.73
CA LYS A 341 1.10 -7.79 -24.30
C LYS A 341 0.63 -7.21 -22.96
N GLY A 342 1.28 -6.17 -22.47
CA GLY A 342 0.89 -5.44 -21.24
C GLY A 342 1.42 -6.03 -19.93
N VAL A 343 2.14 -7.17 -19.95
CA VAL A 343 2.66 -7.85 -18.74
C VAL A 343 3.53 -6.92 -17.90
N ALA A 344 4.53 -6.25 -18.50
CA ALA A 344 5.39 -5.31 -17.79
C ALA A 344 4.59 -4.15 -17.16
N THR A 345 3.54 -3.67 -17.85
CA THR A 345 2.69 -2.59 -17.33
C THR A 345 1.96 -3.01 -16.06
N GLN A 346 1.43 -4.23 -16.02
CA GLN A 346 0.71 -4.70 -14.83
C GLN A 346 1.66 -5.06 -13.70
N LEU A 347 2.80 -5.70 -13.98
CA LEU A 347 3.83 -5.93 -12.98
C LEU A 347 4.29 -4.62 -12.32
N LEU A 348 4.57 -3.59 -13.13
CA LEU A 348 4.98 -2.29 -12.61
C LEU A 348 3.86 -1.63 -11.79
N SER A 349 2.61 -1.68 -12.26
CA SER A 349 1.47 -1.13 -11.52
C SER A 349 1.30 -1.81 -10.16
N GLU A 350 1.53 -3.11 -10.06
CA GLU A 350 1.45 -3.84 -8.79
C GLU A 350 2.62 -3.49 -7.87
N VAL A 351 3.84 -3.36 -8.39
CA VAL A 351 4.99 -2.86 -7.63
C VAL A 351 4.72 -1.46 -7.08
N GLU A 352 4.21 -0.54 -7.91
CA GLU A 352 3.87 0.82 -7.49
C GLU A 352 2.74 0.84 -6.45
N ARG A 353 1.79 -0.08 -6.53
CA ARG A 353 0.74 -0.25 -5.52
C ARG A 353 1.33 -0.68 -4.17
N ILE A 354 2.22 -1.67 -4.18
CA ILE A 354 2.92 -2.13 -2.97
C ILE A 354 3.77 -1.01 -2.38
N ALA A 355 4.52 -0.28 -3.21
CA ALA A 355 5.32 0.85 -2.78
C ALA A 355 4.49 1.89 -2.02
N LYS A 356 3.32 2.26 -2.56
CA LYS A 356 2.39 3.19 -1.90
C LYS A 356 1.89 2.65 -0.57
N GLN A 357 1.54 1.37 -0.48
CA GLN A 357 1.11 0.75 0.79
C GLN A 357 2.21 0.74 1.85
N LEU A 358 3.47 0.62 1.44
CA LEU A 358 4.63 0.69 2.33
C LEU A 358 5.04 2.13 2.68
N GLY A 359 4.34 3.15 2.16
CA GLY A 359 4.70 4.56 2.36
C GLY A 359 5.95 4.98 1.60
N VAL A 360 6.35 4.24 0.57
CA VAL A 360 7.49 4.58 -0.27
C VAL A 360 7.12 5.78 -1.13
N VAL A 361 7.91 6.83 -1.07
CA VAL A 361 7.68 8.10 -1.80
C VAL A 361 8.35 8.15 -3.17
N GLU A 362 9.31 7.27 -3.42
CA GLU A 362 10.09 7.21 -4.66
C GLU A 362 10.48 5.77 -4.97
N ILE A 363 10.26 5.31 -6.20
CA ILE A 363 10.83 4.07 -6.72
C ILE A 363 12.07 4.39 -7.53
N THR A 364 13.16 3.66 -7.26
CA THR A 364 14.40 3.67 -8.04
C THR A 364 14.65 2.31 -8.65
N SER A 365 15.29 2.24 -9.79
CA SER A 365 15.67 0.99 -10.44
C SER A 365 16.94 1.16 -11.30
N GLU A 366 17.68 0.09 -11.44
CA GLU A 366 18.73 -0.05 -12.46
C GLU A 366 18.12 -0.61 -13.75
N VAL A 367 18.01 0.24 -14.76
CA VAL A 367 17.24 -0.05 -15.97
C VAL A 367 18.18 -0.28 -17.15
N SER A 368 18.03 -1.41 -17.84
CA SER A 368 18.80 -1.75 -19.02
C SER A 368 18.52 -0.82 -20.21
N LEU A 369 19.43 -0.76 -21.18
CA LEU A 369 19.21 -0.09 -22.47
C LEU A 369 17.91 -0.52 -23.11
N THR A 370 17.56 -1.80 -23.02
CA THR A 370 16.36 -2.40 -23.62
C THR A 370 15.06 -1.95 -22.91
N ALA A 371 15.09 -1.85 -21.59
CA ALA A 371 13.91 -1.52 -20.79
C ALA A 371 13.68 0.00 -20.64
N ARG A 372 14.70 0.82 -20.88
CA ARG A 372 14.64 2.29 -20.72
C ARG A 372 13.40 2.93 -21.39
N PRO A 373 13.06 2.66 -22.67
CA PRO A 373 11.90 3.32 -23.31
C PRO A 373 10.58 3.00 -22.62
N PHE A 374 10.45 1.81 -22.02
CA PHE A 374 9.28 1.43 -21.24
C PHE A 374 9.18 2.25 -19.96
N PHE A 375 10.27 2.38 -19.20
CA PHE A 375 10.28 3.14 -17.94
C PHE A 375 10.08 4.64 -18.18
N GLU A 376 10.68 5.23 -19.22
CA GLU A 376 10.44 6.63 -19.61
C GLU A 376 8.95 6.86 -19.90
N LYS A 377 8.30 5.98 -20.68
CA LYS A 377 6.85 6.03 -20.96
C LYS A 377 5.98 5.92 -19.71
N LYS A 378 6.50 5.31 -18.65
CA LYS A 378 5.83 5.18 -17.35
C LYS A 378 6.14 6.34 -16.37
N GLY A 379 6.85 7.38 -16.84
CA GLY A 379 7.15 8.57 -16.07
C GLY A 379 8.35 8.42 -15.12
N TYR A 380 9.24 7.47 -15.42
CA TYR A 380 10.52 7.37 -14.74
C TYR A 380 11.53 8.28 -15.41
N GLU A 381 12.30 9.01 -14.62
CA GLU A 381 13.34 9.93 -15.07
C GLU A 381 14.74 9.30 -14.92
N ILE A 382 15.63 9.58 -15.86
CA ILE A 382 17.04 9.16 -15.76
C ILE A 382 17.72 10.05 -14.70
N VAL A 383 18.29 9.41 -13.68
CA VAL A 383 19.10 10.07 -12.67
C VAL A 383 20.58 10.04 -13.09
N LYS A 384 21.03 8.90 -13.61
CA LYS A 384 22.43 8.68 -13.95
C LYS A 384 22.56 7.55 -14.97
N ILE A 385 23.52 7.71 -15.89
CA ILE A 385 24.05 6.63 -16.73
C ILE A 385 25.23 6.03 -15.99
N GLN A 386 25.31 4.72 -15.92
CA GLN A 386 26.40 4.04 -15.26
C GLN A 386 26.84 2.77 -16.00
N LYS A 387 28.01 2.26 -15.62
CA LYS A 387 28.43 0.92 -15.94
C LYS A 387 28.23 0.04 -14.70
N TYR A 388 27.54 -1.04 -14.87
CA TYR A 388 27.27 -2.05 -13.84
C TYR A 388 28.05 -3.31 -14.18
N ARG A 389 28.75 -3.86 -13.24
CA ARG A 389 29.45 -5.13 -13.41
C ARG A 389 28.46 -6.27 -13.19
N ALA A 390 28.20 -7.03 -14.27
CA ALA A 390 27.42 -8.25 -14.19
C ALA A 390 28.22 -9.33 -13.45
N ASN A 391 28.62 -10.40 -14.06
CA ASN A 391 29.53 -11.37 -13.46
C ASN A 391 30.99 -10.99 -13.73
N LYS A 392 31.36 -10.85 -14.99
CA LYS A 392 32.73 -10.54 -15.44
C LYS A 392 32.82 -9.22 -16.21
N LEU A 393 31.80 -8.88 -16.98
CA LEU A 393 31.77 -7.73 -17.88
C LEU A 393 31.02 -6.55 -17.28
N GLU A 394 31.34 -5.35 -17.74
CA GLU A 394 30.62 -4.13 -17.39
C GLU A 394 29.57 -3.81 -18.46
N LEU A 395 28.31 -3.71 -18.04
CA LEU A 395 27.18 -3.35 -18.89
C LEU A 395 26.73 -1.92 -18.63
N THR A 396 26.35 -1.21 -19.68
CA THR A 396 25.77 0.12 -19.55
C THR A 396 24.31 -0.01 -19.13
N ASN A 397 23.89 0.68 -18.06
CA ASN A 397 22.52 0.80 -17.61
C ASN A 397 22.21 2.22 -17.11
N PHE A 398 20.97 2.45 -16.69
CA PHE A 398 20.51 3.73 -16.18
C PHE A 398 19.97 3.55 -14.77
N ILE A 399 20.37 4.41 -13.83
CA ILE A 399 19.59 4.61 -12.62
C ILE A 399 18.40 5.49 -13.00
N MET A 400 17.20 4.96 -12.87
CA MET A 400 15.97 5.70 -13.12
C MET A 400 15.13 5.77 -11.85
N ARG A 401 14.31 6.82 -11.74
CA ARG A 401 13.45 7.03 -10.59
C ARG A 401 12.08 7.54 -10.99
N ARG A 402 11.09 7.26 -10.16
CA ARG A 402 9.77 7.90 -10.18
C ARG A 402 9.34 8.27 -8.77
N LYS A 403 8.97 9.53 -8.57
CA LYS A 403 8.38 10.01 -7.31
C LYS A 403 6.88 9.82 -7.34
N PHE A 404 6.32 9.49 -6.18
CA PHE A 404 4.88 9.55 -5.95
C PHE A 404 4.58 10.86 -5.22
N LEU A 405 3.68 11.66 -5.81
CA LEU A 405 3.18 12.90 -5.20
C LEU A 405 2.16 12.56 -4.11
#